data_b1c264ea96062b58a866ba2b36ef7f26
#
_entry.id   b1c264ea96062b58a866ba2b36ef7f26
#
_cell.length_a   1.000
_cell.length_b   1.000
_cell.length_c   1.000
_cell.angle_alpha   90.00
_cell.angle_beta   90.00
_cell.angle_gamma   90.00
#
_symmetry.space_group_name_H-M   'P 1'
#
loop_
_entity.id
_entity.type
_entity.pdbx_description
1 polymer ?
#
loop_
_entity_poly.entity_id
_entity_poly.type
_entity_poly.pdbx_seq_one_letter_code
_entity_poly.pdbx_strand_id
1 'polypeptide(L)'
;MSRITKWGAVACGLLATLLLQGCERPPIKTTQNGYRGTAMVQVVNPRTAAEVASRQTFPAALPAVPDEGPRARELFKNVQVLGDLSAADFLRHMTAIQSWVAPKSDCSYCHDLANLADDGKYTKVVARRMLEMTRNLNTNWKQHTMASGATGVTCFTCHRGNPIPAYTWSKPVPGKAGVLLGDDAGQNKAATTVGLTSLPYDAFSAYLSDNQKISSIRLYGPTALLAKGGEKWGTMKAEHTYGLMMSISSSLGVNCTFCHDSSNFQSWTAAPAQRVNAWHGIRMVGDINANYITPLTGKLPAERLGPMGDAPKAYCATCHQGVNKPLGGAQMAKDYVGLITPVKLVAALPPPQDQPKHSILYFNVGSAVLHGEQAKGLAQLVATMLASPREKAIISGYHSASGEVAANHELAKQRAFTVRDALVSAGVAGARVVLSKPQQTEANLHGEDPAARRVEVTLK
;
A
#
# COMPACT_ATOMS: atom_id res chain seq x y z
N MET A 1 -36.69 -51.78 -44.24
CA MET A 1 -35.95 -50.78 -43.46
C MET A 1 -34.50 -50.71 -43.96
N SER A 2 -34.17 -49.64 -44.65
CA SER A 2 -32.93 -49.56 -45.39
C SER A 2 -31.72 -49.38 -44.45
N ARG A 3 -30.55 -49.84 -44.90
CA ARG A 3 -29.26 -49.69 -44.17
C ARG A 3 -29.00 -48.20 -43.81
N ILE A 4 -29.48 -47.24 -44.59
CA ILE A 4 -29.34 -45.78 -44.38
C ILE A 4 -30.02 -45.31 -43.12
N THR A 5 -31.19 -45.86 -42.74
CA THR A 5 -31.90 -45.49 -41.48
C THR A 5 -31.17 -45.98 -40.25
N LYS A 6 -30.45 -47.09 -40.31
CA LYS A 6 -29.66 -47.58 -39.18
C LYS A 6 -28.39 -46.75 -38.95
N TRP A 7 -27.74 -46.30 -39.97
CA TRP A 7 -26.57 -45.40 -39.88
C TRP A 7 -26.97 -44.01 -39.36
N GLY A 8 -28.10 -43.47 -39.81
CA GLY A 8 -28.66 -42.23 -39.32
C GLY A 8 -28.96 -42.27 -37.81
N ALA A 9 -29.57 -43.34 -37.31
CA ALA A 9 -29.87 -43.53 -35.90
C ALA A 9 -28.61 -43.68 -35.03
N VAL A 10 -27.56 -44.35 -35.55
CA VAL A 10 -26.25 -44.44 -34.86
C VAL A 10 -25.53 -43.12 -34.85
N ALA A 11 -25.56 -42.35 -35.93
CA ALA A 11 -24.93 -41.05 -35.97
C ALA A 11 -25.64 -40.03 -35.05
N CYS A 12 -26.98 -40.01 -35.02
CA CYS A 12 -27.76 -39.21 -34.04
C CYS A 12 -27.52 -39.64 -32.62
N GLY A 13 -27.38 -40.93 -32.33
CA GLY A 13 -27.05 -41.44 -30.99
C GLY A 13 -25.67 -40.98 -30.54
N LEU A 14 -24.65 -41.05 -31.45
CA LEU A 14 -23.29 -40.56 -31.15
C LEU A 14 -23.23 -39.06 -30.99
N LEU A 15 -24.00 -38.29 -31.79
CA LEU A 15 -24.09 -36.83 -31.63
C LEU A 15 -24.81 -36.46 -30.31
N ALA A 16 -25.86 -37.18 -29.95
CA ALA A 16 -26.54 -36.97 -28.67
C ALA A 16 -25.68 -37.33 -27.46
N THR A 17 -24.84 -38.38 -27.54
CA THR A 17 -23.88 -38.70 -26.48
C THR A 17 -22.71 -37.71 -26.39
N LEU A 18 -22.29 -37.11 -27.52
CA LEU A 18 -21.33 -36.01 -27.54
C LEU A 18 -21.90 -34.70 -26.97
N LEU A 19 -23.21 -34.46 -27.18
CA LEU A 19 -23.91 -33.28 -26.63
C LEU A 19 -24.29 -33.50 -25.16
N LEU A 20 -24.37 -34.75 -24.68
CA LEU A 20 -24.55 -35.11 -23.27
C LEU A 20 -23.28 -35.17 -22.45
N GLN A 21 -22.12 -34.96 -23.07
CA GLN A 21 -20.93 -34.53 -22.36
C GLN A 21 -21.16 -33.10 -21.88
N GLY A 22 -22.20 -32.93 -21.09
CA GLY A 22 -22.48 -31.72 -20.38
C GLY A 22 -21.23 -31.31 -19.63
N CYS A 23 -20.93 -30.05 -19.64
CA CYS A 23 -19.80 -29.44 -18.93
C CYS A 23 -19.60 -30.17 -17.62
N GLU A 24 -18.59 -31.06 -17.56
CA GLU A 24 -18.22 -31.74 -16.34
C GLU A 24 -17.94 -30.66 -15.31
N ARG A 25 -18.90 -30.48 -14.42
CA ARG A 25 -18.81 -29.42 -13.42
C ARG A 25 -17.56 -29.68 -12.62
N PRO A 26 -16.51 -28.86 -12.70
CA PRO A 26 -15.29 -29.15 -11.98
C PRO A 26 -15.63 -29.32 -10.50
N PRO A 27 -15.03 -30.27 -9.80
CA PRO A 27 -15.28 -30.44 -8.37
C PRO A 27 -14.98 -29.11 -7.69
N ILE A 28 -15.96 -28.58 -6.96
CA ILE A 28 -15.80 -27.33 -6.22
C ILE A 28 -15.03 -27.59 -4.93
N LYS A 29 -14.18 -26.64 -4.56
CA LYS A 29 -13.54 -26.62 -3.24
C LYS A 29 -14.22 -25.58 -2.39
N THR A 30 -14.67 -25.99 -1.19
CA THR A 30 -15.32 -25.09 -0.23
C THR A 30 -14.41 -24.88 0.97
N THR A 31 -14.21 -23.61 1.34
CA THR A 31 -13.46 -23.21 2.53
C THR A 31 -14.37 -22.43 3.46
N GLN A 32 -14.41 -22.80 4.74
CA GLN A 32 -15.15 -22.08 5.76
C GLN A 32 -14.39 -20.83 6.17
N ASN A 33 -15.00 -19.64 6.04
CA ASN A 33 -14.40 -18.35 6.39
C ASN A 33 -14.82 -17.85 7.78
N GLY A 34 -15.96 -18.29 8.28
CA GLY A 34 -16.52 -17.86 9.56
C GLY A 34 -17.33 -18.96 10.24
N TYR A 35 -18.32 -18.60 11.03
CA TYR A 35 -19.15 -19.56 11.77
C TYR A 35 -19.92 -20.47 10.83
N ARG A 36 -20.02 -21.75 11.19
CA ARG A 36 -20.82 -22.72 10.44
C ARG A 36 -22.31 -22.37 10.51
N GLY A 37 -23.04 -22.63 9.42
CA GLY A 37 -24.48 -22.33 9.34
C GLY A 37 -24.83 -20.88 9.01
N THR A 38 -23.83 -20.00 8.83
CA THR A 38 -24.03 -18.58 8.50
C THR A 38 -23.68 -18.24 7.06
N ALA A 39 -23.56 -19.25 6.19
CA ALA A 39 -23.13 -19.08 4.78
C ALA A 39 -21.77 -18.38 4.59
N MET A 40 -20.94 -18.32 5.61
CA MET A 40 -19.60 -17.73 5.54
C MET A 40 -18.59 -18.71 4.96
N VAL A 41 -18.80 -19.07 3.71
CA VAL A 41 -17.97 -20.03 2.96
C VAL A 41 -17.48 -19.39 1.66
N GLN A 42 -16.32 -19.81 1.22
CA GLN A 42 -15.81 -19.51 -0.10
C GLN A 42 -15.81 -20.77 -0.94
N VAL A 43 -16.43 -20.68 -2.11
CA VAL A 43 -16.48 -21.76 -3.08
C VAL A 43 -15.58 -21.35 -4.26
N VAL A 44 -14.62 -22.18 -4.59
CA VAL A 44 -13.68 -21.92 -5.69
C VAL A 44 -13.66 -23.07 -6.70
N ASN A 45 -13.39 -22.72 -7.95
CA ASN A 45 -13.06 -23.70 -8.96
C ASN A 45 -11.56 -24.09 -8.78
N PRO A 46 -11.23 -25.36 -8.49
CA PRO A 46 -9.85 -25.77 -8.28
C PRO A 46 -8.94 -25.53 -9.48
N ARG A 47 -9.46 -25.61 -10.71
CA ARG A 47 -8.67 -25.35 -11.94
C ARG A 47 -8.22 -23.91 -11.98
N THR A 48 -9.13 -22.95 -11.79
CA THR A 48 -8.80 -21.53 -11.74
C THR A 48 -7.88 -21.21 -10.56
N ALA A 49 -8.12 -21.81 -9.40
CA ALA A 49 -7.27 -21.65 -8.22
C ALA A 49 -5.84 -22.16 -8.48
N ALA A 50 -5.70 -23.32 -9.14
CA ALA A 50 -4.40 -23.87 -9.51
C ALA A 50 -3.66 -22.98 -10.53
N GLU A 51 -4.38 -22.46 -11.53
CA GLU A 51 -3.83 -21.51 -12.50
C GLU A 51 -3.31 -20.24 -11.83
N VAL A 52 -4.09 -19.63 -10.93
CA VAL A 52 -3.66 -18.46 -10.16
C VAL A 52 -2.45 -18.79 -9.27
N ALA A 53 -2.48 -19.96 -8.61
CA ALA A 53 -1.37 -20.41 -7.76
C ALA A 53 -0.07 -20.63 -8.56
N SER A 54 -0.16 -21.17 -9.78
CA SER A 54 1.01 -21.39 -10.64
C SER A 54 1.73 -20.10 -11.04
N ARG A 55 1.05 -18.96 -11.03
CA ARG A 55 1.62 -17.63 -11.30
C ARG A 55 2.31 -17.00 -10.07
N GLN A 56 2.22 -17.63 -8.89
CA GLN A 56 2.81 -17.14 -7.66
C GLN A 56 4.25 -17.63 -7.45
N THR A 57 5.01 -17.73 -8.55
CA THR A 57 6.44 -18.09 -8.50
C THR A 57 7.29 -16.90 -8.08
N PHE A 58 8.44 -17.17 -7.47
CA PHE A 58 9.41 -16.16 -7.07
C PHE A 58 10.84 -16.70 -7.19
N PRO A 59 11.83 -15.82 -7.45
CA PRO A 59 13.23 -16.24 -7.55
C PRO A 59 13.77 -16.64 -6.19
N ALA A 60 14.74 -17.56 -6.18
CA ALA A 60 15.51 -17.87 -4.99
C ALA A 60 16.29 -16.63 -4.51
N ALA A 61 16.52 -16.55 -3.21
CA ALA A 61 17.37 -15.52 -2.64
C ALA A 61 18.82 -15.68 -3.15
N LEU A 62 19.47 -14.56 -3.43
CA LEU A 62 20.91 -14.58 -3.67
C LEU A 62 21.63 -14.98 -2.37
N PRO A 63 22.80 -15.64 -2.48
CA PRO A 63 23.57 -16.01 -1.32
C PRO A 63 23.78 -14.83 -0.36
N ALA A 64 23.62 -15.07 0.93
CA ALA A 64 23.91 -14.07 1.94
C ALA A 64 25.40 -13.72 1.95
N VAL A 65 25.70 -12.47 2.23
CA VAL A 65 27.07 -12.00 2.42
C VAL A 65 27.26 -11.48 3.84
N PRO A 66 28.45 -11.57 4.42
CA PRO A 66 28.74 -11.02 5.74
C PRO A 66 28.49 -9.50 5.77
N ASP A 67 27.98 -9.00 6.91
CA ASP A 67 27.85 -7.55 7.12
C ASP A 67 29.17 -6.96 7.65
N GLU A 68 30.23 -7.13 6.89
CA GLU A 68 31.59 -6.74 7.22
C GLU A 68 32.15 -5.78 6.16
N GLY A 69 33.23 -5.09 6.53
CA GLY A 69 33.92 -4.14 5.64
C GLY A 69 33.27 -2.77 5.56
N PRO A 70 33.72 -1.94 4.58
CA PRO A 70 33.27 -0.57 4.44
C PRO A 70 31.79 -0.49 4.08
N ARG A 71 31.14 0.56 4.54
CA ARG A 71 29.74 0.83 4.22
C ARG A 71 29.60 1.35 2.78
N ALA A 72 28.43 1.05 2.18
CA ALA A 72 28.18 1.47 0.80
C ALA A 72 28.31 3.00 0.61
N ARG A 73 27.95 3.81 1.60
CA ARG A 73 28.11 5.26 1.57
C ARG A 73 29.58 5.74 1.57
N GLU A 74 30.48 4.91 2.05
CA GLU A 74 31.91 5.23 2.13
C GLU A 74 32.62 4.95 0.79
N LEU A 75 32.19 3.90 0.09
CA LEU A 75 32.78 3.47 -1.17
C LEU A 75 32.08 4.04 -2.41
N PHE A 76 30.77 4.18 -2.37
CA PHE A 76 29.99 4.56 -3.53
C PHE A 76 29.42 5.98 -3.37
N LYS A 77 29.53 6.77 -4.44
CA LYS A 77 28.98 8.12 -4.48
C LYS A 77 27.46 8.08 -4.69
N ASN A 78 26.75 9.04 -4.10
CA ASN A 78 25.30 9.26 -4.27
C ASN A 78 24.41 8.09 -3.81
N VAL A 79 24.83 7.33 -2.79
CA VAL A 79 24.02 6.30 -2.14
C VAL A 79 23.16 6.94 -1.06
N GLN A 80 21.86 7.14 -1.33
CA GLN A 80 20.96 7.89 -0.45
C GLN A 80 20.09 7.00 0.46
N VAL A 81 19.82 5.75 0.09
CA VAL A 81 18.85 4.90 0.83
C VAL A 81 19.51 3.72 1.52
N LEU A 82 20.37 2.96 0.85
CA LEU A 82 20.99 1.72 1.36
C LEU A 82 22.45 1.92 1.78
N GLY A 83 22.86 3.14 2.11
CA GLY A 83 24.21 3.48 2.43
C GLY A 83 24.77 2.88 3.74
N ASP A 84 23.89 2.37 4.56
CA ASP A 84 24.20 1.69 5.84
C ASP A 84 24.56 0.20 5.69
N LEU A 85 24.29 -0.39 4.53
CA LEU A 85 24.71 -1.76 4.24
C LEU A 85 26.22 -1.85 4.03
N SER A 86 26.80 -3.02 4.27
CA SER A 86 28.17 -3.31 3.79
C SER A 86 28.19 -3.17 2.26
N ALA A 87 29.33 -2.83 1.67
CA ALA A 87 29.45 -2.69 0.22
C ALA A 87 29.06 -3.97 -0.52
N ALA A 88 29.39 -5.13 0.04
CA ALA A 88 29.04 -6.43 -0.54
C ALA A 88 27.53 -6.66 -0.51
N ASP A 89 26.84 -6.36 0.59
CA ASP A 89 25.39 -6.54 0.70
C ASP A 89 24.63 -5.48 -0.12
N PHE A 90 25.17 -4.28 -0.25
CA PHE A 90 24.64 -3.27 -1.16
C PHE A 90 24.65 -3.77 -2.62
N LEU A 91 25.77 -4.33 -3.10
CA LEU A 91 25.86 -4.88 -4.47
C LEU A 91 24.92 -6.09 -4.65
N ARG A 92 24.79 -6.93 -3.63
CA ARG A 92 23.83 -8.03 -3.61
C ARG A 92 22.39 -7.51 -3.75
N HIS A 93 22.01 -6.43 -3.04
CA HIS A 93 20.71 -5.78 -3.17
C HIS A 93 20.50 -5.20 -4.57
N MET A 94 21.50 -4.53 -5.16
CA MET A 94 21.41 -3.99 -6.52
C MET A 94 21.17 -5.10 -7.56
N THR A 95 21.90 -6.21 -7.45
CA THR A 95 21.71 -7.38 -8.31
C THR A 95 20.31 -7.99 -8.16
N ALA A 96 19.84 -8.13 -6.93
CA ALA A 96 18.50 -8.63 -6.65
C ALA A 96 17.41 -7.69 -7.23
N ILE A 97 17.51 -6.38 -7.00
CA ILE A 97 16.57 -5.39 -7.53
C ILE A 97 16.51 -5.42 -9.04
N GLN A 98 17.68 -5.48 -9.70
CA GLN A 98 17.75 -5.60 -11.17
C GLN A 98 17.01 -6.87 -11.64
N SER A 99 17.24 -8.02 -11.03
CA SER A 99 16.57 -9.28 -11.40
C SER A 99 15.06 -9.25 -11.12
N TRP A 100 14.60 -8.49 -10.14
CA TRP A 100 13.20 -8.39 -9.75
C TRP A 100 12.39 -7.40 -10.58
N VAL A 101 13.05 -6.37 -11.11
CA VAL A 101 12.38 -5.26 -11.79
C VAL A 101 12.66 -5.27 -13.30
N ALA A 102 13.88 -5.54 -13.70
CA ALA A 102 14.30 -5.47 -15.11
C ALA A 102 15.22 -6.63 -15.50
N PRO A 103 14.79 -7.90 -15.36
CA PRO A 103 15.64 -9.09 -15.60
C PRO A 103 16.12 -9.22 -17.04
N LYS A 104 15.44 -8.58 -17.99
CA LYS A 104 15.80 -8.57 -19.42
C LYS A 104 16.79 -7.47 -19.79
N SER A 105 17.18 -6.65 -18.82
CA SER A 105 18.13 -5.56 -18.98
C SER A 105 19.33 -5.81 -18.07
N ASP A 106 20.37 -5.03 -18.24
CA ASP A 106 21.51 -4.96 -17.33
C ASP A 106 21.41 -3.76 -16.39
N CYS A 107 22.51 -3.40 -15.72
CA CYS A 107 22.57 -2.25 -14.82
C CYS A 107 22.30 -0.93 -15.56
N SER A 108 22.48 -0.89 -16.88
CA SER A 108 22.25 0.30 -17.71
C SER A 108 20.78 0.73 -17.74
N TYR A 109 19.84 -0.13 -17.34
CA TYR A 109 18.43 0.27 -17.21
C TYR A 109 18.23 1.41 -16.21
N CYS A 110 18.97 1.38 -15.10
CA CYS A 110 18.88 2.41 -14.06
C CYS A 110 20.11 3.34 -14.01
N HIS A 111 21.27 2.88 -14.41
CA HIS A 111 22.52 3.61 -14.26
C HIS A 111 23.13 4.02 -15.60
N ASP A 112 23.80 5.17 -15.62
CA ASP A 112 24.84 5.42 -16.61
C ASP A 112 26.08 4.61 -16.23
N LEU A 113 26.52 3.71 -17.11
CA LEU A 113 27.66 2.84 -16.83
C LEU A 113 29.00 3.58 -16.77
N ALA A 114 29.09 4.77 -17.38
CA ALA A 114 30.26 5.62 -17.28
C ALA A 114 30.32 6.36 -15.94
N ASN A 115 29.16 6.66 -15.33
CA ASN A 115 29.03 7.31 -14.03
C ASN A 115 27.83 6.78 -13.26
N LEU A 116 28.02 5.71 -12.52
CA LEU A 116 26.94 5.08 -11.72
C LEU A 116 26.29 6.03 -10.69
N ALA A 117 26.98 7.12 -10.32
CA ALA A 117 26.47 8.13 -9.39
C ALA A 117 25.48 9.11 -10.03
N ASP A 118 25.49 9.24 -11.37
CA ASP A 118 24.65 10.17 -12.10
C ASP A 118 23.15 9.89 -11.90
N ASP A 119 22.34 10.94 -11.78
CA ASP A 119 20.87 10.88 -11.65
C ASP A 119 20.13 11.30 -12.93
N GLY A 120 20.84 11.39 -14.06
CA GLY A 120 20.25 11.74 -15.35
C GLY A 120 19.18 10.75 -15.85
N LYS A 121 19.29 9.47 -15.49
CA LYS A 121 18.26 8.48 -15.82
C LYS A 121 17.08 8.54 -14.84
N TYR A 122 15.89 8.83 -15.36
CA TYR A 122 14.66 8.87 -14.54
C TYR A 122 14.40 7.53 -13.82
N THR A 123 14.76 6.40 -14.43
CA THR A 123 14.60 5.07 -13.87
C THR A 123 15.35 4.89 -12.55
N LYS A 124 16.55 5.51 -12.41
CA LYS A 124 17.30 5.52 -11.15
C LYS A 124 16.61 6.36 -10.08
N VAL A 125 16.08 7.52 -10.46
CA VAL A 125 15.33 8.40 -9.54
C VAL A 125 14.08 7.70 -9.06
N VAL A 126 13.33 7.03 -9.96
CA VAL A 126 12.17 6.21 -9.63
C VAL A 126 12.55 5.06 -8.71
N ALA A 127 13.60 4.30 -9.03
CA ALA A 127 14.05 3.17 -8.21
C ALA A 127 14.41 3.59 -6.77
N ARG A 128 15.07 4.74 -6.60
CA ARG A 128 15.35 5.30 -5.28
C ARG A 128 14.07 5.57 -4.50
N ARG A 129 13.08 6.18 -5.15
CA ARG A 129 11.79 6.45 -4.51
C ARG A 129 11.04 5.17 -4.16
N MET A 130 11.15 4.12 -4.99
CA MET A 130 10.57 2.80 -4.71
C MET A 130 11.28 2.10 -3.55
N LEU A 131 12.59 2.27 -3.39
CA LEU A 131 13.33 1.78 -2.21
C LEU A 131 12.86 2.44 -0.92
N GLU A 132 12.71 3.77 -0.92
CA GLU A 132 12.14 4.52 0.22
C GLU A 132 10.74 4.00 0.56
N MET A 133 9.89 3.84 -0.46
CA MET A 133 8.55 3.27 -0.32
C MET A 133 8.59 1.87 0.29
N THR A 134 9.42 0.97 -0.23
CA THR A 134 9.51 -0.41 0.26
C THR A 134 9.92 -0.45 1.73
N ARG A 135 10.89 0.35 2.13
CA ARG A 135 11.29 0.49 3.54
C ARG A 135 10.15 1.05 4.40
N ASN A 136 9.43 2.05 3.91
CA ASN A 136 8.25 2.60 4.60
C ASN A 136 7.16 1.53 4.79
N LEU A 137 6.88 0.74 3.76
CA LEU A 137 5.88 -0.33 3.84
C LEU A 137 6.25 -1.37 4.90
N ASN A 138 7.51 -1.74 4.97
CA ASN A 138 8.01 -2.75 5.89
C ASN A 138 8.18 -2.24 7.33
N THR A 139 8.25 -0.92 7.55
CA THR A 139 8.43 -0.34 8.88
C THR A 139 7.15 0.23 9.46
N ASN A 140 6.39 0.96 8.68
CA ASN A 140 5.24 1.73 9.15
C ASN A 140 3.90 1.05 8.85
N TRP A 141 3.86 0.07 7.93
CA TRP A 141 2.64 -0.66 7.56
C TRP A 141 2.69 -2.15 7.93
N LYS A 142 3.40 -2.47 9.03
CA LYS A 142 3.56 -3.85 9.52
C LYS A 142 2.25 -4.57 9.79
N GLN A 143 1.21 -3.84 10.21
CA GLN A 143 -0.14 -4.38 10.42
C GLN A 143 -0.75 -4.99 9.16
N HIS A 144 -0.24 -4.61 7.98
CA HIS A 144 -0.63 -5.22 6.72
C HIS A 144 0.48 -6.10 6.14
N THR A 145 1.68 -5.56 5.97
CA THR A 145 2.78 -6.23 5.27
C THR A 145 3.39 -7.40 6.05
N MET A 146 3.25 -7.39 7.38
CA MET A 146 3.75 -8.44 8.26
C MET A 146 2.62 -9.16 9.02
N ALA A 147 1.37 -8.98 8.59
CA ALA A 147 0.24 -9.68 9.15
C ALA A 147 0.39 -11.20 8.99
N SER A 148 -0.09 -11.95 9.97
CA SER A 148 -0.09 -13.42 9.95
C SER A 148 1.31 -14.06 9.73
N GLY A 149 2.35 -13.44 10.29
CA GLY A 149 3.72 -13.96 10.25
C GLY A 149 4.48 -13.69 8.94
N ALA A 150 3.98 -12.82 8.06
CA ALA A 150 4.73 -12.37 6.90
C ALA A 150 5.94 -11.51 7.30
N THR A 151 6.99 -11.51 6.47
CA THR A 151 8.26 -10.80 6.75
C THR A 151 8.38 -9.45 6.04
N GLY A 152 7.32 -9.02 5.35
CA GLY A 152 7.31 -7.78 4.59
C GLY A 152 7.30 -7.98 3.08
N VAL A 153 7.49 -6.89 2.34
CA VAL A 153 7.46 -6.85 0.88
C VAL A 153 8.84 -6.56 0.30
N THR A 154 9.07 -7.03 -0.93
CA THR A 154 10.24 -6.69 -1.76
C THR A 154 9.76 -6.02 -3.05
N CYS A 155 10.69 -5.53 -3.87
CA CYS A 155 10.34 -5.02 -5.21
C CYS A 155 9.62 -6.09 -6.05
N PHE A 156 10.03 -7.36 -5.91
CA PHE A 156 9.41 -8.47 -6.63
C PHE A 156 7.93 -8.68 -6.27
N THR A 157 7.52 -8.35 -5.07
CA THR A 157 6.11 -8.50 -4.62
C THR A 157 5.12 -7.82 -5.57
N CYS A 158 5.49 -6.65 -6.11
CA CYS A 158 4.67 -5.89 -7.05
C CYS A 158 5.14 -6.03 -8.50
N HIS A 159 6.44 -6.00 -8.75
CA HIS A 159 7.01 -5.92 -10.10
C HIS A 159 7.03 -7.26 -10.84
N ARG A 160 7.26 -8.39 -10.16
CA ARG A 160 7.25 -9.73 -10.76
C ARG A 160 8.12 -9.85 -12.02
N GLY A 161 9.29 -9.22 -12.03
CA GLY A 161 10.20 -9.22 -13.18
C GLY A 161 9.84 -8.21 -14.28
N ASN A 162 8.98 -7.25 -14.02
CA ASN A 162 8.58 -6.22 -14.97
C ASN A 162 8.90 -4.82 -14.43
N PRO A 163 9.46 -3.92 -15.26
CA PRO A 163 9.73 -2.54 -14.86
C PRO A 163 8.45 -1.77 -14.45
N ILE A 164 7.32 -2.14 -15.05
CA ILE A 164 5.99 -1.66 -14.67
C ILE A 164 5.24 -2.86 -14.09
N PRO A 165 4.69 -2.76 -12.88
CA PRO A 165 3.80 -3.79 -12.36
C PRO A 165 2.63 -4.03 -13.31
N ALA A 166 2.22 -5.29 -13.48
CA ALA A 166 1.16 -5.67 -14.42
C ALA A 166 -0.20 -5.03 -14.08
N TYR A 167 -0.44 -4.79 -12.79
CA TYR A 167 -1.71 -4.26 -12.29
C TYR A 167 -1.49 -2.87 -11.69
N THR A 168 -1.73 -1.86 -12.50
CA THR A 168 -1.75 -0.45 -12.11
C THR A 168 -3.01 0.20 -12.63
N TRP A 169 -3.35 1.38 -12.11
CA TRP A 169 -4.46 2.18 -12.60
C TRP A 169 -4.04 3.63 -12.76
N SER A 170 -4.70 4.33 -13.67
CA SER A 170 -4.59 5.77 -13.85
C SER A 170 -5.97 6.40 -13.81
N LYS A 171 -6.04 7.69 -13.56
CA LYS A 171 -7.33 8.40 -13.59
C LYS A 171 -7.97 8.23 -14.94
N PRO A 172 -9.22 7.77 -15.02
CA PRO A 172 -9.92 7.65 -16.27
C PRO A 172 -10.26 9.04 -16.83
N VAL A 173 -10.36 9.14 -18.14
CA VAL A 173 -10.90 10.34 -18.77
C VAL A 173 -12.37 10.49 -18.36
N PRO A 174 -12.78 11.67 -17.85
CA PRO A 174 -14.17 11.91 -17.49
C PRO A 174 -15.10 11.64 -18.68
N GLY A 175 -16.23 10.99 -18.41
CA GLY A 175 -17.26 10.78 -19.43
C GLY A 175 -17.88 12.11 -19.90
N LYS A 176 -18.38 12.13 -21.12
CA LYS A 176 -19.15 13.29 -21.61
C LYS A 176 -20.57 13.21 -21.03
N ALA A 177 -20.94 14.18 -20.21
CA ALA A 177 -22.32 14.33 -19.76
C ALA A 177 -23.26 14.62 -20.95
N GLY A 178 -24.47 14.05 -20.93
CA GLY A 178 -25.56 14.49 -21.84
C GLY A 178 -25.82 13.65 -23.07
N VAL A 179 -25.36 12.42 -23.16
CA VAL A 179 -25.79 11.47 -24.22
C VAL A 179 -26.85 10.52 -23.66
N LEU A 180 -27.82 10.10 -24.47
CA LEU A 180 -28.97 9.26 -24.07
C LEU A 180 -28.56 7.93 -23.38
N LEU A 181 -27.36 7.45 -23.63
CA LEU A 181 -26.69 6.35 -22.94
C LEU A 181 -25.50 6.87 -22.14
N GLY A 182 -25.60 8.08 -21.65
CA GLY A 182 -24.52 8.84 -21.06
C GLY A 182 -23.91 8.16 -19.86
N ASP A 183 -22.63 8.37 -19.76
CA ASP A 183 -21.77 7.98 -18.68
C ASP A 183 -22.00 8.91 -17.47
N ASP A 184 -23.24 9.01 -17.02
CA ASP A 184 -23.56 9.76 -15.82
C ASP A 184 -22.91 9.08 -14.61
N ALA A 185 -22.07 9.83 -13.91
CA ALA A 185 -21.32 9.36 -12.75
C ALA A 185 -20.34 8.20 -13.02
N GLY A 186 -19.92 7.99 -14.26
CA GLY A 186 -18.94 6.96 -14.61
C GLY A 186 -19.48 5.54 -14.65
N GLN A 187 -20.77 5.39 -14.80
CA GLN A 187 -21.42 4.07 -14.96
C GLN A 187 -21.50 3.65 -16.44
N ASN A 188 -21.97 2.43 -16.67
CA ASN A 188 -22.20 1.84 -18.00
C ASN A 188 -20.94 1.70 -18.87
N LYS A 189 -19.77 1.70 -18.26
CA LYS A 189 -18.49 1.33 -18.87
C LYS A 189 -17.93 0.07 -18.25
N ALA A 190 -17.53 -0.86 -19.09
CA ALA A 190 -16.73 -2.00 -18.62
C ALA A 190 -15.39 -1.50 -18.09
N ALA A 191 -15.07 -1.86 -16.85
CA ALA A 191 -13.78 -1.57 -16.23
C ALA A 191 -13.16 -2.87 -15.72
N THR A 192 -11.93 -3.11 -16.08
CA THR A 192 -11.18 -4.30 -15.62
C THR A 192 -11.02 -4.35 -14.11
N THR A 193 -11.03 -3.20 -13.45
CA THR A 193 -10.87 -3.05 -12.01
C THR A 193 -12.12 -3.40 -11.22
N VAL A 194 -13.31 -3.24 -11.79
CA VAL A 194 -14.61 -3.48 -11.15
C VAL A 194 -15.32 -4.70 -11.75
N GLY A 195 -15.14 -4.94 -13.03
CA GLY A 195 -15.72 -6.09 -13.76
C GLY A 195 -17.21 -5.99 -14.07
N LEU A 196 -17.91 -4.96 -13.59
CA LEU A 196 -19.35 -4.77 -13.80
C LEU A 196 -19.64 -3.39 -14.37
N THR A 197 -20.52 -3.34 -15.38
CA THR A 197 -20.89 -2.10 -16.06
C THR A 197 -21.87 -1.24 -15.29
N SER A 198 -22.67 -1.84 -14.40
CA SER A 198 -23.63 -1.12 -13.56
C SER A 198 -23.01 -0.37 -12.37
N LEU A 199 -21.72 -0.59 -12.11
CA LEU A 199 -20.98 0.10 -11.05
C LEU A 199 -20.10 1.20 -11.64
N PRO A 200 -19.77 2.24 -10.86
CA PRO A 200 -18.83 3.26 -11.30
C PRO A 200 -17.50 2.64 -11.71
N TYR A 201 -17.01 3.00 -12.91
CA TYR A 201 -15.76 2.46 -13.44
C TYR A 201 -14.50 2.99 -12.71
N ASP A 202 -14.60 4.14 -12.06
CA ASP A 202 -13.56 4.69 -11.22
C ASP A 202 -13.86 4.43 -9.74
N ALA A 203 -13.57 3.24 -9.27
CA ALA A 203 -13.70 2.88 -7.87
C ALA A 203 -12.51 3.36 -7.00
N PHE A 204 -11.48 3.97 -7.58
CA PHE A 204 -10.20 4.21 -6.91
C PHE A 204 -9.91 5.66 -6.60
N SER A 205 -10.28 6.60 -7.47
CA SER A 205 -9.92 8.02 -7.27
C SER A 205 -10.40 8.58 -5.94
N ALA A 206 -11.58 8.15 -5.48
CA ALA A 206 -12.14 8.61 -4.22
C ALA A 206 -11.47 8.00 -2.97
N TYR A 207 -10.86 6.81 -3.11
CA TYR A 207 -10.42 6.00 -1.95
C TYR A 207 -8.93 5.67 -1.93
N LEU A 208 -8.25 5.65 -3.09
CA LEU A 208 -6.88 5.19 -3.20
C LEU A 208 -5.90 6.21 -3.78
N SER A 209 -6.37 7.39 -4.24
CA SER A 209 -5.49 8.33 -4.94
C SER A 209 -4.69 9.24 -4.03
N ASP A 210 -5.26 9.62 -2.88
CA ASP A 210 -4.67 10.65 -2.01
C ASP A 210 -5.12 10.43 -0.56
N ASN A 211 -4.17 10.17 0.34
CA ASN A 211 -4.42 9.99 1.76
C ASN A 211 -5.05 11.21 2.45
N GLN A 212 -4.83 12.39 1.90
CA GLN A 212 -5.34 13.63 2.49
C GLN A 212 -6.81 13.90 2.13
N LYS A 213 -7.29 13.26 1.05
CA LYS A 213 -8.63 13.45 0.50
C LYS A 213 -9.43 12.16 0.40
N ILE A 214 -9.01 11.12 1.13
CA ILE A 214 -9.72 9.85 1.11
C ILE A 214 -11.14 10.06 1.62
N SER A 215 -12.10 9.86 0.74
CA SER A 215 -13.50 9.75 1.13
C SER A 215 -13.67 8.56 2.07
N SER A 216 -14.49 8.73 3.10
CA SER A 216 -14.81 7.61 3.99
C SER A 216 -15.49 6.49 3.20
N ILE A 217 -14.99 5.26 3.33
CA ILE A 217 -15.64 4.07 2.78
C ILE A 217 -16.88 3.69 3.61
N ARG A 218 -17.04 4.25 4.79
CA ARG A 218 -18.17 3.95 5.68
C ARG A 218 -19.45 4.54 5.10
N LEU A 219 -20.47 3.70 4.96
CA LEU A 219 -21.79 4.08 4.46
C LEU A 219 -22.78 4.43 5.58
N TYR A 220 -22.50 3.97 6.80
CA TYR A 220 -23.36 4.20 7.97
C TYR A 220 -22.53 4.65 9.15
N GLY A 221 -23.15 5.39 10.05
CA GLY A 221 -22.56 5.79 11.33
C GLY A 221 -22.28 4.58 12.25
N PRO A 222 -21.65 4.81 13.41
CA PRO A 222 -21.32 3.74 14.36
C PRO A 222 -22.54 3.00 14.91
N THR A 223 -23.74 3.60 14.84
CA THR A 223 -25.01 3.05 15.33
C THR A 223 -25.88 2.42 14.24
N ALA A 224 -25.39 2.23 13.02
CA ALA A 224 -26.16 1.82 11.85
C ALA A 224 -27.33 2.75 11.47
N LEU A 225 -27.49 3.87 12.16
CA LEU A 225 -28.43 4.92 11.81
C LEU A 225 -27.75 5.92 10.86
N LEU A 226 -28.56 6.60 10.05
CA LEU A 226 -28.06 7.68 9.21
C LEU A 226 -27.33 8.71 10.10
N ALA A 227 -26.10 9.07 9.72
CA ALA A 227 -25.35 10.07 10.44
C ALA A 227 -26.14 11.39 10.47
N LYS A 228 -26.37 11.92 11.65
CA LYS A 228 -26.91 13.26 11.79
C LYS A 228 -25.80 14.26 11.45
N GLY A 229 -25.94 14.92 10.32
CA GLY A 229 -25.09 16.05 9.95
C GLY A 229 -24.17 15.81 8.76
N GLY A 230 -24.42 16.50 7.68
CA GLY A 230 -23.46 16.94 6.64
C GLY A 230 -22.97 15.94 5.62
N GLU A 231 -22.76 14.69 5.93
CA GLU A 231 -22.37 13.68 4.96
C GLU A 231 -23.61 13.20 4.19
N LYS A 232 -23.69 13.58 2.94
CA LYS A 232 -24.72 13.09 2.03
C LYS A 232 -24.43 11.63 1.68
N TRP A 233 -25.05 10.74 2.39
CA TRP A 233 -25.08 9.30 2.08
C TRP A 233 -26.03 9.09 0.90
N GLY A 234 -25.47 8.76 -0.24
CA GLY A 234 -26.24 8.56 -1.46
C GLY A 234 -25.94 7.19 -2.09
N THR A 235 -26.85 6.75 -2.97
CA THR A 235 -26.68 5.53 -3.78
C THR A 235 -25.31 5.53 -4.48
N MET A 236 -24.92 6.65 -5.05
CA MET A 236 -23.62 6.79 -5.73
C MET A 236 -22.43 6.44 -4.83
N LYS A 237 -22.44 6.86 -3.58
CA LYS A 237 -21.37 6.52 -2.63
C LYS A 237 -21.36 5.02 -2.33
N ALA A 238 -22.56 4.41 -2.18
CA ALA A 238 -22.68 2.98 -1.99
C ALA A 238 -22.12 2.20 -3.18
N GLU A 239 -22.41 2.63 -4.39
CA GLU A 239 -21.92 2.02 -5.63
C GLU A 239 -20.40 2.14 -5.77
N HIS A 240 -19.81 3.31 -5.49
CA HIS A 240 -18.36 3.49 -5.49
C HIS A 240 -17.68 2.58 -4.45
N THR A 241 -18.24 2.52 -3.23
CA THR A 241 -17.73 1.63 -2.19
C THR A 241 -17.86 0.16 -2.59
N TYR A 242 -19.00 -0.23 -3.19
CA TYR A 242 -19.20 -1.58 -3.70
C TYR A 242 -18.22 -1.92 -4.82
N GLY A 243 -17.99 -1.00 -5.75
CA GLY A 243 -16.97 -1.14 -6.80
C GLY A 243 -15.57 -1.37 -6.22
N LEU A 244 -15.19 -0.62 -5.19
CA LEU A 244 -13.93 -0.84 -4.47
C LEU A 244 -13.88 -2.24 -3.83
N MET A 245 -14.96 -2.67 -3.15
CA MET A 245 -15.02 -4.00 -2.51
C MET A 245 -14.92 -5.12 -3.53
N MET A 246 -15.59 -5.00 -4.70
CA MET A 246 -15.47 -5.96 -5.80
C MET A 246 -14.03 -6.05 -6.30
N SER A 247 -13.37 -4.92 -6.49
CA SER A 247 -11.96 -4.88 -6.90
C SER A 247 -11.04 -5.51 -5.84
N ILE A 248 -11.27 -5.25 -4.55
CA ILE A 248 -10.50 -5.90 -3.46
C ILE A 248 -10.70 -7.40 -3.49
N SER A 249 -11.95 -7.88 -3.55
CA SER A 249 -12.26 -9.31 -3.61
C SER A 249 -11.57 -10.01 -4.77
N SER A 250 -11.65 -9.44 -5.97
CA SER A 250 -10.98 -9.96 -7.16
C SER A 250 -9.46 -9.95 -7.03
N SER A 251 -8.90 -8.87 -6.48
CA SER A 251 -7.46 -8.71 -6.27
C SER A 251 -6.88 -9.75 -5.32
N LEU A 252 -7.65 -10.16 -4.32
CA LEU A 252 -7.26 -11.14 -3.30
C LEU A 252 -7.70 -12.57 -3.64
N GLY A 253 -8.55 -12.76 -4.65
CA GLY A 253 -9.14 -14.07 -4.96
C GLY A 253 -10.05 -14.59 -3.87
N VAL A 254 -10.78 -13.71 -3.16
CA VAL A 254 -11.65 -14.05 -2.04
C VAL A 254 -13.04 -13.46 -2.24
N ASN A 255 -14.04 -14.03 -1.56
CA ASN A 255 -15.38 -13.46 -1.53
C ASN A 255 -15.57 -12.50 -0.34
N CYS A 256 -16.75 -11.88 -0.26
CA CYS A 256 -17.08 -10.89 0.76
C CYS A 256 -16.98 -11.45 2.20
N THR A 257 -17.29 -12.73 2.40
CA THR A 257 -17.30 -13.36 3.73
C THR A 257 -15.90 -13.63 4.28
N PHE A 258 -14.87 -13.42 3.48
CA PHE A 258 -13.48 -13.44 3.96
C PHE A 258 -13.18 -12.29 4.93
N CYS A 259 -13.86 -11.14 4.73
CA CYS A 259 -13.67 -9.95 5.56
C CYS A 259 -14.93 -9.52 6.32
N HIS A 260 -16.11 -9.91 5.89
CA HIS A 260 -17.39 -9.49 6.48
C HIS A 260 -18.18 -10.65 7.03
N ASP A 261 -18.89 -10.42 8.13
CA ASP A 261 -19.95 -11.30 8.57
C ASP A 261 -21.16 -11.12 7.64
N SER A 262 -21.66 -12.23 7.07
CA SER A 262 -22.79 -12.21 6.13
C SER A 262 -24.11 -11.79 6.77
N SER A 263 -24.26 -11.97 8.08
CA SER A 263 -25.45 -11.55 8.82
C SER A 263 -25.42 -10.07 9.19
N ASN A 264 -24.22 -9.46 9.28
CA ASN A 264 -24.05 -8.05 9.63
C ASN A 264 -22.78 -7.45 9.04
N PHE A 265 -22.83 -7.04 7.77
CA PHE A 265 -21.71 -6.45 7.04
C PHE A 265 -21.12 -5.19 7.71
N GLN A 266 -21.88 -4.51 8.54
CA GLN A 266 -21.45 -3.28 9.21
C GLN A 266 -20.62 -3.59 10.46
N SER A 267 -20.87 -4.71 11.14
CA SER A 267 -20.23 -5.05 12.40
C SER A 267 -18.73 -5.23 12.25
N TRP A 268 -17.99 -4.56 13.10
CA TRP A 268 -16.55 -4.78 13.25
C TRP A 268 -16.25 -5.94 14.21
N THR A 269 -17.08 -6.08 15.25
CA THR A 269 -16.89 -7.09 16.30
C THR A 269 -17.21 -8.51 15.81
N ALA A 270 -18.16 -8.65 14.89
CA ALA A 270 -18.49 -9.93 14.26
C ALA A 270 -17.63 -10.25 13.03
N ALA A 271 -16.90 -9.24 12.51
CA ALA A 271 -16.12 -9.40 11.29
C ALA A 271 -14.87 -10.28 11.53
N PRO A 272 -14.46 -11.09 10.54
CA PRO A 272 -13.17 -11.77 10.56
C PRO A 272 -12.00 -10.79 10.68
N ALA A 273 -10.89 -11.23 11.27
CA ALA A 273 -9.70 -10.41 11.49
C ALA A 273 -9.11 -9.83 10.19
N GLN A 274 -9.36 -10.47 9.06
CA GLN A 274 -8.95 -10.02 7.73
C GLN A 274 -9.53 -8.66 7.36
N ARG A 275 -10.66 -8.26 7.94
CA ARG A 275 -11.22 -6.91 7.75
C ARG A 275 -10.29 -5.82 8.27
N VAL A 276 -9.66 -6.05 9.42
CA VAL A 276 -8.68 -5.12 10.00
C VAL A 276 -7.45 -5.02 9.10
N ASN A 277 -6.95 -6.15 8.60
CA ASN A 277 -5.83 -6.16 7.67
C ASN A 277 -6.15 -5.39 6.39
N ALA A 278 -7.36 -5.57 5.84
CA ALA A 278 -7.82 -4.85 4.65
C ALA A 278 -7.94 -3.33 4.90
N TRP A 279 -8.38 -2.93 6.08
CA TRP A 279 -8.46 -1.52 6.48
C TRP A 279 -7.07 -0.84 6.49
N HIS A 280 -6.05 -1.54 7.03
CA HIS A 280 -4.67 -1.08 6.93
C HIS A 280 -4.17 -1.06 5.49
N GLY A 281 -4.52 -2.08 4.69
CA GLY A 281 -4.13 -2.19 3.29
C GLY A 281 -4.66 -1.03 2.42
N ILE A 282 -5.92 -0.64 2.58
CA ILE A 282 -6.51 0.49 1.87
C ILE A 282 -5.75 1.79 2.16
N ARG A 283 -5.42 2.05 3.42
CA ARG A 283 -4.67 3.23 3.84
C ARG A 283 -3.23 3.20 3.36
N MET A 284 -2.60 2.03 3.41
CA MET A 284 -1.27 1.82 2.88
C MET A 284 -1.20 2.11 1.37
N VAL A 285 -2.18 1.65 0.60
CA VAL A 285 -2.24 1.94 -0.85
C VAL A 285 -2.43 3.44 -1.11
N GLY A 286 -3.28 4.11 -0.33
CA GLY A 286 -3.40 5.55 -0.38
C GLY A 286 -2.07 6.28 -0.10
N ASP A 287 -1.30 5.81 0.89
CA ASP A 287 0.03 6.32 1.22
C ASP A 287 1.03 6.10 0.06
N ILE A 288 1.06 4.90 -0.51
CA ILE A 288 1.88 4.59 -1.70
C ILE A 288 1.60 5.59 -2.81
N ASN A 289 0.33 5.77 -3.14
CA ASN A 289 -0.07 6.59 -4.28
C ASN A 289 0.18 8.08 -4.06
N ALA A 290 -0.16 8.60 -2.88
CA ALA A 290 -0.02 10.01 -2.57
C ALA A 290 1.44 10.42 -2.38
N ASN A 291 2.21 9.65 -1.60
CA ASN A 291 3.49 10.08 -1.11
C ASN A 291 4.68 9.55 -1.94
N TYR A 292 4.50 8.46 -2.69
CA TYR A 292 5.60 7.84 -3.44
C TYR A 292 5.38 7.87 -4.96
N ILE A 293 4.16 7.62 -5.44
CA ILE A 293 3.90 7.52 -6.88
C ILE A 293 3.53 8.87 -7.48
N THR A 294 2.58 9.60 -6.90
CA THR A 294 2.14 10.91 -7.42
C THR A 294 3.29 11.91 -7.58
N PRO A 295 4.25 12.03 -6.65
CA PRO A 295 5.39 12.92 -6.83
C PRO A 295 6.31 12.58 -8.01
N LEU A 296 6.22 11.37 -8.55
CA LEU A 296 6.99 10.95 -9.72
C LEU A 296 6.36 11.39 -11.05
N THR A 297 5.16 11.96 -11.07
CA THR A 297 4.48 12.37 -12.30
C THR A 297 5.37 13.27 -13.17
N GLY A 298 6.05 14.24 -12.57
CA GLY A 298 6.97 15.13 -13.29
C GLY A 298 8.36 14.55 -13.61
N LYS A 299 8.61 13.29 -13.23
CA LYS A 299 9.87 12.58 -13.51
C LYS A 299 9.70 11.49 -14.57
N LEU A 300 8.47 11.07 -14.80
CA LEU A 300 8.16 10.04 -15.80
C LEU A 300 8.06 10.66 -17.18
N PRO A 301 8.54 9.99 -18.24
CA PRO A 301 8.31 10.43 -19.60
C PRO A 301 6.81 10.28 -19.97
N ALA A 302 6.37 11.05 -20.97
CA ALA A 302 4.95 11.17 -21.32
C ALA A 302 4.26 9.83 -21.63
N GLU A 303 4.97 8.93 -22.29
CA GLU A 303 4.48 7.59 -22.65
C GLU A 303 4.24 6.66 -21.44
N ARG A 304 4.71 7.06 -20.26
CA ARG A 304 4.54 6.34 -19.00
C ARG A 304 3.38 6.89 -18.16
N LEU A 305 2.78 7.99 -18.59
CA LEU A 305 1.68 8.63 -17.88
C LEU A 305 0.32 8.07 -18.33
N GLY A 306 -0.64 8.11 -17.45
CA GLY A 306 -2.03 7.79 -17.75
C GLY A 306 -2.71 8.83 -18.66
N PRO A 307 -3.94 8.57 -19.08
CA PRO A 307 -4.66 9.43 -20.03
C PRO A 307 -4.93 10.85 -19.50
N MET A 308 -4.88 11.05 -18.19
CA MET A 308 -5.01 12.35 -17.54
C MET A 308 -3.64 12.96 -17.15
N GLY A 309 -2.55 12.44 -17.70
CA GLY A 309 -1.20 12.90 -17.39
C GLY A 309 -0.69 12.53 -16.00
N ASP A 310 -1.32 11.59 -15.34
CA ASP A 310 -0.96 11.14 -13.99
C ASP A 310 -0.10 9.88 -14.01
N ALA A 311 0.79 9.74 -13.02
CA ALA A 311 1.58 8.52 -12.85
C ALA A 311 0.67 7.32 -12.55
N PRO A 312 0.90 6.14 -13.18
CA PRO A 312 0.16 4.92 -12.90
C PRO A 312 0.29 4.53 -11.43
N LYS A 313 -0.85 4.32 -10.77
CA LYS A 313 -0.98 4.10 -9.33
C LYS A 313 -1.14 2.64 -8.98
N ALA A 314 -0.79 2.30 -7.74
CA ALA A 314 -1.00 0.98 -7.19
C ALA A 314 -2.45 0.80 -6.68
N TYR A 315 -2.91 -0.45 -6.68
CA TYR A 315 -4.11 -0.92 -5.98
C TYR A 315 -3.87 -2.35 -5.45
N CYS A 316 -4.86 -3.00 -4.89
CA CYS A 316 -4.65 -4.29 -4.22
C CYS A 316 -4.04 -5.35 -5.14
N ALA A 317 -4.48 -5.43 -6.41
CA ALA A 317 -3.94 -6.41 -7.35
C ALA A 317 -2.47 -6.16 -7.73
N THR A 318 -1.94 -4.95 -7.55
CA THR A 318 -0.51 -4.66 -7.83
C THR A 318 0.41 -5.62 -7.08
N CYS A 319 0.07 -5.97 -5.84
CA CYS A 319 0.83 -6.91 -5.02
C CYS A 319 0.16 -8.30 -4.93
N HIS A 320 -1.18 -8.36 -4.78
CA HIS A 320 -1.91 -9.60 -4.47
C HIS A 320 -2.10 -10.52 -5.69
N GLN A 321 -2.43 -9.98 -6.86
CA GLN A 321 -2.55 -10.73 -8.12
C GLN A 321 -3.42 -12.00 -8.02
N GLY A 322 -4.60 -11.87 -7.41
CA GLY A 322 -5.59 -12.93 -7.28
C GLY A 322 -5.40 -13.88 -6.09
N VAL A 323 -4.49 -13.57 -5.17
CA VAL A 323 -4.28 -14.35 -3.94
C VAL A 323 -4.25 -13.46 -2.69
N ASN A 324 -4.81 -13.93 -1.60
CA ASN A 324 -4.85 -13.18 -0.34
C ASN A 324 -3.47 -13.00 0.31
N LYS A 325 -2.50 -13.85 0.01
CA LYS A 325 -1.10 -13.70 0.40
C LYS A 325 -0.25 -13.53 -0.85
N PRO A 326 0.33 -12.36 -1.11
CA PRO A 326 1.19 -12.15 -2.26
C PRO A 326 2.27 -13.23 -2.38
N LEU A 327 2.57 -13.69 -3.59
CA LEU A 327 3.55 -14.76 -3.87
C LEU A 327 3.24 -16.08 -3.12
N GLY A 328 1.95 -16.38 -2.88
CA GLY A 328 1.58 -17.55 -2.09
C GLY A 328 2.05 -17.52 -0.63
N GLY A 329 2.46 -16.34 -0.14
CA GLY A 329 3.01 -16.17 1.21
C GLY A 329 4.53 -16.34 1.32
N ALA A 330 5.27 -16.25 0.22
CA ALA A 330 6.72 -16.32 0.21
C ALA A 330 7.37 -15.24 1.08
N GLN A 331 8.38 -15.62 1.84
CA GLN A 331 9.05 -14.79 2.84
C GLN A 331 10.33 -14.15 2.28
N MET A 332 10.26 -13.50 1.11
CA MET A 332 11.45 -12.97 0.42
C MET A 332 12.16 -11.87 1.20
N ALA A 333 11.41 -11.03 1.93
CA ALA A 333 11.99 -9.85 2.59
C ALA A 333 12.97 -10.22 3.73
N LYS A 334 12.81 -11.39 4.36
CA LYS A 334 13.71 -11.88 5.43
C LYS A 334 15.17 -11.99 4.99
N ASP A 335 15.39 -12.27 3.71
CA ASP A 335 16.72 -12.48 3.13
C ASP A 335 17.38 -11.16 2.69
N TYR A 336 16.68 -10.03 2.81
CA TYR A 336 17.11 -8.69 2.38
C TYR A 336 16.84 -7.66 3.45
N VAL A 337 17.63 -7.72 4.52
CA VAL A 337 17.46 -6.90 5.75
C VAL A 337 17.46 -5.40 5.42
N GLY A 338 18.21 -4.95 4.43
CA GLY A 338 18.22 -3.57 3.98
C GLY A 338 16.85 -3.03 3.55
N LEU A 339 15.91 -3.90 3.15
CA LEU A 339 14.56 -3.49 2.78
C LEU A 339 13.57 -3.44 3.96
N ILE A 340 13.91 -4.06 5.10
CA ILE A 340 13.07 -4.10 6.30
C ILE A 340 13.62 -3.26 7.46
N THR A 341 14.87 -2.83 7.35
CA THR A 341 15.47 -1.95 8.34
C THR A 341 14.86 -0.55 8.21
N PRO A 342 14.45 0.07 9.32
CA PRO A 342 14.07 1.47 9.30
C PRO A 342 15.19 2.32 8.68
N VAL A 343 14.83 3.36 7.94
CA VAL A 343 15.82 4.35 7.51
C VAL A 343 16.51 4.84 8.77
N LYS A 344 17.77 4.45 8.99
CA LYS A 344 18.58 5.12 9.98
C LYS A 344 18.74 6.54 9.47
N LEU A 345 18.04 7.47 10.12
CA LEU A 345 18.27 8.89 9.86
C LEU A 345 19.73 9.15 10.18
N VAL A 346 20.55 9.18 9.15
CA VAL A 346 21.98 9.41 9.33
C VAL A 346 22.10 10.88 9.71
N ALA A 347 22.61 11.10 10.90
CA ALA A 347 23.13 12.40 11.31
C ALA A 347 24.33 12.75 10.41
N ALA A 348 24.07 13.25 9.23
CA ALA A 348 25.07 13.67 8.26
C ALA A 348 24.84 15.13 7.85
N LEU A 349 24.83 15.99 8.85
CA LEU A 349 25.19 17.41 8.69
C LEU A 349 25.87 17.85 9.97
N PRO A 350 26.99 18.61 9.92
CA PRO A 350 27.50 19.26 11.10
C PRO A 350 26.40 20.16 11.68
N PRO A 351 26.26 20.24 13.00
CA PRO A 351 25.19 21.00 13.62
C PRO A 351 25.28 22.48 13.18
N PRO A 352 24.15 23.09 12.77
CA PRO A 352 24.11 24.54 12.59
C PRO A 352 24.45 25.22 13.93
N GLN A 353 25.18 26.32 13.88
CA GLN A 353 25.64 27.03 15.10
C GLN A 353 24.50 27.65 15.92
N ASP A 354 23.27 27.77 15.36
CA ASP A 354 22.05 28.17 16.08
C ASP A 354 21.00 27.06 16.00
N GLN A 355 20.93 26.21 17.03
CA GLN A 355 20.01 25.08 17.04
C GLN A 355 18.68 25.45 17.69
N PRO A 356 17.55 25.25 17.01
CA PRO A 356 16.25 25.54 17.62
C PRO A 356 16.00 24.54 18.78
N LYS A 357 15.78 25.06 19.97
CA LYS A 357 15.34 24.27 21.14
C LYS A 357 13.90 23.78 21.03
N HIS A 358 13.23 24.12 19.93
CA HIS A 358 11.85 23.76 19.68
C HIS A 358 11.70 23.36 18.20
N SER A 359 11.08 22.22 17.94
CA SER A 359 10.82 21.67 16.60
C SER A 359 9.36 21.29 16.47
N ILE A 360 8.75 21.62 15.33
CA ILE A 360 7.35 21.29 15.01
C ILE A 360 7.33 20.36 13.80
N LEU A 361 6.68 19.22 13.94
CA LEU A 361 6.51 18.21 12.90
C LEU A 361 5.03 18.11 12.56
N TYR A 362 4.65 18.48 11.35
CA TYR A 362 3.26 18.43 10.88
C TYR A 362 2.91 17.09 10.28
N PHE A 363 1.65 16.68 10.42
CA PHE A 363 1.17 15.37 9.93
C PHE A 363 -0.02 15.53 9.01
N ASN A 364 -0.15 14.57 8.11
CA ASN A 364 -1.28 14.50 7.20
C ASN A 364 -2.58 14.10 7.95
N VAL A 365 -3.74 14.40 7.34
CA VAL A 365 -5.05 14.00 7.88
C VAL A 365 -5.09 12.49 8.09
N GLY A 366 -5.53 12.07 9.26
CA GLY A 366 -5.69 10.65 9.61
C GLY A 366 -4.37 9.85 9.64
N SER A 367 -3.20 10.51 9.55
CA SER A 367 -1.90 9.84 9.52
C SER A 367 -1.05 10.16 10.75
N ALA A 368 -0.31 9.16 11.22
CA ALA A 368 0.76 9.28 12.19
C ALA A 368 2.14 8.95 11.57
N VAL A 369 2.24 8.92 10.24
CA VAL A 369 3.46 8.56 9.51
C VAL A 369 4.29 9.81 9.26
N LEU A 370 5.61 9.73 9.46
CA LEU A 370 6.58 10.77 9.12
C LEU A 370 6.97 10.67 7.65
N HIS A 371 6.87 11.77 6.92
CA HIS A 371 7.19 11.86 5.49
C HIS A 371 8.30 12.89 5.25
N GLY A 372 8.90 12.87 4.08
CA GLY A 372 9.92 13.76 3.48
C GLY A 372 10.43 14.94 4.32
N GLU A 373 9.68 16.03 4.42
CA GLU A 373 10.08 17.22 5.17
C GLU A 373 10.09 17.01 6.69
N GLN A 374 9.16 16.23 7.22
CA GLN A 374 9.14 15.88 8.65
C GLN A 374 10.34 14.99 9.01
N ALA A 375 10.76 14.11 8.09
CA ALA A 375 11.95 13.30 8.29
C ALA A 375 13.23 14.13 8.31
N LYS A 376 13.31 15.23 7.54
CA LYS A 376 14.43 16.18 7.61
C LYS A 376 14.47 16.91 8.96
N GLY A 377 13.31 17.44 9.41
CA GLY A 377 13.21 18.10 10.72
C GLY A 377 13.58 17.15 11.87
N LEU A 378 13.17 15.89 11.77
CA LEU A 378 13.53 14.87 12.76
C LEU A 378 15.03 14.52 12.72
N ALA A 379 15.65 14.44 11.53
CA ALA A 379 17.10 14.19 11.42
C ALA A 379 17.91 15.32 12.07
N GLN A 380 17.47 16.55 11.92
CA GLN A 380 18.11 17.69 12.57
C GLN A 380 17.99 17.65 14.08
N LEU A 381 16.82 17.26 14.61
CA LEU A 381 16.57 17.07 16.02
C LEU A 381 17.42 15.94 16.61
N VAL A 382 17.55 14.80 15.88
CA VAL A 382 18.45 13.68 16.27
C VAL A 382 19.89 14.17 16.38
N ALA A 383 20.39 14.91 15.37
CA ALA A 383 21.75 15.43 15.37
C ALA A 383 22.00 16.32 16.60
N THR A 384 21.03 17.20 16.91
CA THR A 384 21.08 18.07 18.08
C THR A 384 21.16 17.27 19.38
N MET A 385 20.28 16.27 19.54
CA MET A 385 20.24 15.46 20.75
C MET A 385 21.47 14.54 20.93
N LEU A 386 22.05 14.05 19.84
CA LEU A 386 23.30 13.28 19.90
C LEU A 386 24.50 14.17 20.24
N ALA A 387 24.51 15.43 19.77
CA ALA A 387 25.53 16.42 20.13
C ALA A 387 25.40 16.94 21.58
N SER A 388 24.19 16.89 22.14
CA SER A 388 23.87 17.41 23.48
C SER A 388 23.37 16.29 24.43
N PRO A 389 24.24 15.44 24.99
CA PRO A 389 23.85 14.24 25.76
C PRO A 389 23.02 14.52 27.04
N ARG A 390 23.01 15.74 27.53
CA ARG A 390 22.30 16.13 28.77
C ARG A 390 20.86 16.55 28.50
N GLU A 391 20.51 16.96 27.28
CA GLU A 391 19.16 17.44 26.94
C GLU A 391 18.17 16.30 26.81
N LYS A 392 16.93 16.56 27.19
CA LYS A 392 15.77 15.67 27.03
C LYS A 392 14.83 16.23 25.99
N ALA A 393 14.27 15.38 25.13
CA ALA A 393 13.18 15.75 24.22
C ALA A 393 11.83 15.54 24.92
N ILE A 394 11.07 16.61 25.05
CA ILE A 394 9.68 16.58 25.50
C ILE A 394 8.79 16.62 24.28
N ILE A 395 7.99 15.59 24.06
CA ILE A 395 7.18 15.39 22.86
C ILE A 395 5.72 15.51 23.20
N SER A 396 5.00 16.41 22.53
CA SER A 396 3.57 16.63 22.67
C SER A 396 2.87 16.49 21.32
N GLY A 397 1.85 15.63 21.22
CA GLY A 397 1.04 15.44 20.03
C GLY A 397 -0.26 16.23 20.06
N TYR A 398 -0.63 16.84 18.93
CA TYR A 398 -1.83 17.67 18.77
C TYR A 398 -2.71 17.14 17.64
N HIS A 399 -3.97 17.55 17.63
CA HIS A 399 -4.96 17.22 16.61
C HIS A 399 -5.88 18.42 16.30
N SER A 400 -6.51 18.42 15.12
CA SER A 400 -7.57 19.37 14.79
C SER A 400 -8.87 19.00 15.51
N ALA A 401 -9.79 19.98 15.63
CA ALA A 401 -11.09 19.79 16.28
C ALA A 401 -12.10 19.02 15.41
N SER A 402 -11.80 18.79 14.10
CA SER A 402 -12.69 18.07 13.20
C SER A 402 -12.67 16.57 13.47
N GLY A 403 -13.85 15.94 13.48
CA GLY A 403 -14.01 14.49 13.66
C GLY A 403 -14.29 14.06 15.09
N GLU A 404 -14.19 12.77 15.35
CA GLU A 404 -14.46 12.16 16.65
C GLU A 404 -13.32 12.46 17.63
N VAL A 405 -13.65 13.06 18.77
CA VAL A 405 -12.66 13.51 19.77
C VAL A 405 -11.76 12.36 20.26
N ALA A 406 -12.35 11.20 20.59
CA ALA A 406 -11.58 10.06 21.08
C ALA A 406 -10.60 9.52 20.03
N ALA A 407 -11.02 9.45 18.76
CA ALA A 407 -10.16 9.04 17.66
C ALA A 407 -9.03 10.05 17.39
N ASN A 408 -9.31 11.33 17.53
CA ASN A 408 -8.33 12.39 17.37
C ASN A 408 -7.28 12.39 18.49
N HIS A 409 -7.70 12.16 19.73
CA HIS A 409 -6.78 11.99 20.86
C HIS A 409 -5.84 10.80 20.66
N GLU A 410 -6.37 9.66 20.21
CA GLU A 410 -5.54 8.48 19.94
C GLU A 410 -4.58 8.74 18.78
N LEU A 411 -5.01 9.42 17.73
CA LEU A 411 -4.15 9.78 16.60
C LEU A 411 -3.03 10.75 17.02
N ALA A 412 -3.32 11.74 17.88
CA ALA A 412 -2.30 12.63 18.41
C ALA A 412 -1.25 11.89 19.24
N LYS A 413 -1.69 10.95 20.05
CA LYS A 413 -0.84 10.06 20.83
C LYS A 413 0.03 9.16 19.92
N GLN A 414 -0.54 8.56 18.88
CA GLN A 414 0.20 7.77 17.90
C GLN A 414 1.27 8.58 17.17
N ARG A 415 0.99 9.83 16.82
CA ARG A 415 1.97 10.75 16.23
C ARG A 415 3.14 11.00 17.19
N ALA A 416 2.86 11.27 18.45
CA ALA A 416 3.89 11.45 19.46
C ALA A 416 4.74 10.18 19.66
N PHE A 417 4.12 9.01 19.65
CA PHE A 417 4.82 7.73 19.69
C PHE A 417 5.70 7.50 18.46
N THR A 418 5.22 7.84 17.26
CA THR A 418 6.02 7.73 16.03
C THR A 418 7.29 8.57 16.13
N VAL A 419 7.20 9.81 16.62
CA VAL A 419 8.36 10.69 16.81
C VAL A 419 9.30 10.13 17.88
N ARG A 420 8.79 9.68 19.02
CA ARG A 420 9.58 9.02 20.07
C ARG A 420 10.36 7.83 19.51
N ASP A 421 9.65 6.92 18.84
CA ASP A 421 10.23 5.68 18.34
C ASP A 421 11.29 5.94 17.26
N ALA A 422 11.07 6.97 16.44
CA ALA A 422 12.05 7.40 15.46
C ALA A 422 13.32 8.00 16.11
N LEU A 423 13.18 8.80 17.18
CA LEU A 423 14.33 9.32 17.96
C LEU A 423 15.12 8.18 18.60
N VAL A 424 14.43 7.22 19.23
CA VAL A 424 15.06 6.07 19.88
C VAL A 424 15.75 5.18 18.84
N SER A 425 15.10 4.92 17.72
CA SER A 425 15.68 4.13 16.62
C SER A 425 16.90 4.80 15.99
N ALA A 426 16.96 6.14 16.06
CA ALA A 426 18.11 6.92 15.59
C ALA A 426 19.27 7.02 16.60
N GLY A 427 19.16 6.32 17.76
CA GLY A 427 20.23 6.22 18.75
C GLY A 427 20.10 7.16 19.95
N VAL A 428 18.99 7.91 20.07
CA VAL A 428 18.71 8.70 21.28
C VAL A 428 18.28 7.77 22.40
N ALA A 429 18.92 7.84 23.56
CA ALA A 429 18.56 7.00 24.70
C ALA A 429 17.10 7.22 25.13
N GLY A 430 16.31 6.15 25.24
CA GLY A 430 14.87 6.22 25.52
C GLY A 430 14.53 7.00 26.81
N ALA A 431 15.37 6.96 27.82
CA ALA A 431 15.23 7.74 29.05
C ALA A 431 15.31 9.27 28.84
N ARG A 432 15.81 9.70 27.69
CA ARG A 432 15.87 11.12 27.30
C ARG A 432 14.68 11.58 26.46
N VAL A 433 13.77 10.68 26.12
CA VAL A 433 12.60 10.99 25.31
C VAL A 433 11.35 10.86 26.16
N VAL A 434 10.74 11.99 26.49
CA VAL A 434 9.63 12.09 27.41
C VAL A 434 8.36 12.50 26.62
N LEU A 435 7.31 11.70 26.74
CA LEU A 435 5.99 12.04 26.21
C LEU A 435 5.26 12.92 27.20
N SER A 436 4.71 14.03 26.72
CA SER A 436 3.93 14.97 27.55
C SER A 436 2.54 15.17 26.96
N LYS A 437 1.52 15.17 27.82
CA LYS A 437 0.17 15.52 27.38
C LYS A 437 0.15 17.02 27.04
N PRO A 438 -0.27 17.42 25.84
CA PRO A 438 -0.32 18.82 25.45
C PRO A 438 -1.39 19.56 26.26
N GLN A 439 -1.14 20.82 26.52
CA GLN A 439 -2.20 21.73 26.93
C GLN A 439 -3.11 22.01 25.73
N GLN A 440 -4.41 22.17 25.96
CA GLN A 440 -5.38 22.50 24.92
C GLN A 440 -5.02 23.87 24.34
N THR A 441 -4.91 23.98 23.03
CA THR A 441 -4.63 25.22 22.32
C THR A 441 -5.86 25.70 21.58
N GLU A 442 -5.94 27.03 21.29
CA GLU A 442 -7.04 27.63 20.51
C GLU A 442 -7.18 26.98 19.10
N ALA A 443 -6.12 26.49 18.51
CA ALA A 443 -6.12 25.77 17.24
C ALA A 443 -7.00 24.49 17.24
N ASN A 444 -7.31 23.96 18.42
CA ASN A 444 -8.18 22.79 18.57
C ASN A 444 -9.69 23.16 18.59
N LEU A 445 -10.05 24.43 18.54
CA LEU A 445 -11.41 24.87 18.73
C LEU A 445 -12.19 25.15 17.43
N HIS A 446 -11.54 25.18 16.28
CA HIS A 446 -12.11 25.70 15.02
C HIS A 446 -12.04 24.73 13.84
N GLY A 447 -12.58 23.50 13.96
CA GLY A 447 -12.75 22.60 12.81
C GLY A 447 -11.45 21.99 12.27
N GLU A 448 -11.35 21.85 10.96
CA GLU A 448 -10.16 21.26 10.30
C GLU A 448 -9.04 22.29 10.19
N ASP A 449 -8.00 22.12 10.98
CA ASP A 449 -6.81 22.99 10.97
C ASP A 449 -5.55 22.17 10.69
N PRO A 450 -4.87 22.38 9.52
CA PRO A 450 -3.60 21.74 9.21
C PRO A 450 -2.51 22.00 10.24
N ALA A 451 -2.47 23.20 10.84
CA ALA A 451 -1.47 23.59 11.83
C ALA A 451 -1.69 22.86 13.18
N ALA A 452 -2.89 22.42 13.46
CA ALA A 452 -3.17 21.64 14.66
C ALA A 452 -2.74 20.18 14.58
N ARG A 453 -2.48 19.65 13.40
CA ARG A 453 -2.03 18.26 13.18
C ARG A 453 -0.51 18.16 13.29
N ARG A 454 0.02 18.35 14.47
CA ARG A 454 1.46 18.44 14.71
C ARG A 454 1.92 17.66 15.93
N VAL A 455 3.21 17.43 15.97
CA VAL A 455 3.95 17.07 17.16
C VAL A 455 4.97 18.16 17.44
N GLU A 456 4.98 18.64 18.63
CA GLU A 456 5.96 19.60 19.12
C GLU A 456 7.01 18.85 19.94
N VAL A 457 8.27 19.15 19.68
CA VAL A 457 9.41 18.60 20.42
C VAL A 457 10.20 19.76 20.98
N THR A 458 10.30 19.82 22.29
CA THR A 458 11.09 20.84 23.00
C THR A 458 12.28 20.17 23.68
N LEU A 459 13.48 20.69 23.43
CA LEU A 459 14.70 20.26 24.13
C LEU A 459 14.89 21.03 25.43
N LYS A 460 15.09 20.30 26.51
CA LYS A 460 15.33 20.82 27.87
C LYS A 460 16.50 20.13 28.54
#